data_0ef272b0704680df57c3691483b61a82
#
_entry.id   0ef272b0704680df57c3691483b61a82
#
_cell.length_a   1.000
_cell.length_b   1.000
_cell.length_c   1.000
_cell.angle_alpha   90.00
_cell.angle_beta   90.00
_cell.angle_gamma   90.00
#
_symmetry.space_group_name_H-M   'P 1'
#
loop_
_entity.id
_entity.type
_entity.pdbx_description
1 polymer ?
#
loop_
_entity_poly.entity_id
_entity_poly.type
_entity_poly.pdbx_seq_one_letter_code
_entity_poly.pdbx_strand_id
1 'polypeptide(L)'
;MSRSVLAEGVKPREVWAWAMYDFANSAYTTTVVTAIFNAYFVAVVAGGAAWATLAWTTTQAIASIAIMLTAASVGAWADRHGNKKKLLAITTVGCVAATALLYWVGPGDVVLAMCLVAIASFFFGSGENIIAAFLPELAGDEDLGKVSGWGWSWGYLGGMSCLGLCLAWIVAAKGRGEGAESFVPAAMLITAVFFAVA
;
A
#
# COMPACT_ATOMS: atom_id res chain seq x y z
N MET A 1 5.44 -17.05 36.27
CA MET A 1 4.52 -17.21 35.13
C MET A 1 5.00 -16.30 34.02
N SER A 2 5.34 -16.84 32.87
CA SER A 2 5.74 -16.03 31.69
C SER A 2 4.52 -15.20 31.29
N ARG A 3 4.63 -13.88 31.38
CA ARG A 3 3.57 -12.95 30.99
C ARG A 3 3.34 -13.08 29.48
N SER A 4 2.10 -13.28 29.07
CA SER A 4 1.75 -13.32 27.64
C SER A 4 1.90 -11.92 27.05
N VAL A 5 2.61 -11.81 25.94
CA VAL A 5 2.75 -10.56 25.15
C VAL A 5 1.43 -10.18 24.49
N LEU A 6 0.58 -11.18 24.21
CA LEU A 6 -0.69 -10.99 23.55
C LEU A 6 -1.79 -10.68 24.58
N ALA A 7 -2.80 -9.93 24.16
CA ALA A 7 -3.99 -9.66 24.94
C ALA A 7 -4.70 -10.96 25.33
N GLU A 8 -5.49 -10.92 26.41
CA GLU A 8 -6.18 -12.11 26.92
C GLU A 8 -7.15 -12.68 25.87
N GLY A 9 -7.04 -13.98 25.61
CA GLY A 9 -7.86 -14.69 24.63
C GLY A 9 -7.41 -14.58 23.16
N VAL A 10 -6.42 -13.76 22.85
CA VAL A 10 -5.88 -13.61 21.48
C VAL A 10 -5.04 -14.81 21.08
N LYS A 11 -5.30 -15.35 19.90
CA LYS A 11 -4.54 -16.47 19.33
C LYS A 11 -3.38 -15.97 18.47
N PRO A 12 -2.22 -16.65 18.48
CA PRO A 12 -1.07 -16.27 17.64
C PRO A 12 -1.41 -16.10 16.16
N ARG A 13 -2.38 -16.88 15.63
CA ARG A 13 -2.84 -16.77 14.25
C ARG A 13 -3.48 -15.42 13.91
N GLU A 14 -4.06 -14.73 14.89
CA GLU A 14 -4.69 -13.42 14.68
C GLU A 14 -3.63 -12.34 14.52
N VAL A 15 -2.59 -12.40 15.32
CA VAL A 15 -1.42 -11.52 15.19
C VAL A 15 -0.69 -11.80 13.87
N TRP A 16 -0.58 -13.09 13.49
CA TRP A 16 0.02 -13.47 12.23
C TRP A 16 -0.78 -12.93 11.04
N ALA A 17 -2.11 -13.07 11.04
CA ALA A 17 -2.97 -12.53 10.00
C ALA A 17 -2.86 -10.99 9.90
N TRP A 18 -2.76 -10.30 11.04
CA TRP A 18 -2.54 -8.87 11.10
C TRP A 18 -1.18 -8.46 10.51
N ALA A 19 -0.11 -9.18 10.85
CA ALA A 19 1.23 -8.94 10.30
C ALA A 19 1.31 -9.28 8.80
N MET A 20 0.57 -10.30 8.32
CA MET A 20 0.48 -10.63 6.89
C MET A 20 -0.24 -9.57 6.09
N TYR A 21 -1.22 -8.86 6.67
CA TYR A 21 -1.79 -7.70 6.02
C TYR A 21 -0.73 -6.61 5.77
N ASP A 22 0.12 -6.32 6.75
CA ASP A 22 1.19 -5.35 6.62
C ASP A 22 2.24 -5.79 5.60
N PHE A 23 2.54 -7.09 5.55
CA PHE A 23 3.37 -7.70 4.50
C PHE A 23 2.82 -7.43 3.09
N ALA A 24 1.52 -7.69 2.87
CA ALA A 24 0.88 -7.51 1.57
C ALA A 24 0.77 -6.02 1.17
N ASN A 25 0.31 -5.19 2.11
CA ASN A 25 0.03 -3.78 1.93
C ASN A 25 1.28 -2.94 1.62
N SER A 26 2.43 -3.29 2.23
CA SER A 26 3.72 -2.61 1.99
C SER A 26 4.22 -2.71 0.55
N ALA A 27 3.68 -3.63 -0.26
CA ALA A 27 3.95 -3.70 -1.69
C ALA A 27 3.60 -2.39 -2.40
N TYR A 28 2.44 -1.79 -2.08
CA TYR A 28 1.99 -0.55 -2.71
C TYR A 28 2.94 0.62 -2.45
N THR A 29 3.24 0.91 -1.19
CA THR A 29 4.09 2.04 -0.85
C THR A 29 5.51 1.89 -1.41
N THR A 30 6.05 0.67 -1.40
CA THR A 30 7.41 0.42 -1.87
C THR A 30 7.51 0.53 -3.40
N THR A 31 6.58 -0.06 -4.15
CA THR A 31 6.68 -0.13 -5.62
C THR A 31 6.06 1.08 -6.30
N VAL A 32 4.88 1.52 -5.86
CA VAL A 32 4.16 2.63 -6.50
C VAL A 32 4.66 3.97 -5.99
N VAL A 33 4.62 4.19 -4.68
CA VAL A 33 4.89 5.52 -4.11
C VAL A 33 6.37 5.85 -4.14
N THR A 34 7.24 4.86 -3.86
CA THR A 34 8.65 5.13 -3.58
C THR A 34 9.57 4.82 -4.77
N ALA A 35 9.51 3.59 -5.34
CA ALA A 35 10.61 3.12 -6.18
C ALA A 35 10.32 3.13 -7.68
N ILE A 36 9.21 2.53 -8.14
CA ILE A 36 9.03 2.21 -9.56
C ILE A 36 8.11 3.21 -10.26
N PHE A 37 6.85 3.32 -9.81
CA PHE A 37 5.88 4.15 -10.52
C PHE A 37 6.15 5.65 -10.37
N ASN A 38 6.66 6.10 -9.23
CA ASN A 38 7.11 7.48 -9.05
C ASN A 38 8.16 7.88 -10.11
N ALA A 39 9.20 7.07 -10.28
CA ALA A 39 10.23 7.33 -11.28
C ALA A 39 9.67 7.28 -12.72
N TYR A 40 8.79 6.34 -13.01
CA TYR A 40 8.09 6.22 -14.29
C TYR A 40 7.20 7.44 -14.56
N PHE A 41 6.43 7.87 -13.56
CA PHE A 41 5.60 9.06 -13.69
C PHE A 41 6.42 10.29 -14.08
N VAL A 42 7.51 10.55 -13.36
CA VAL A 42 8.34 11.74 -13.63
C VAL A 42 9.05 11.63 -14.97
N ALA A 43 9.66 10.48 -15.26
CA ALA A 43 10.52 10.35 -16.45
C ALA A 43 9.75 10.13 -17.75
N VAL A 44 8.64 9.36 -17.70
CA VAL A 44 7.94 8.88 -18.89
C VAL A 44 6.55 9.51 -19.01
N VAL A 45 5.69 9.36 -18.00
CA VAL A 45 4.30 9.85 -18.07
C VAL A 45 4.27 11.37 -18.21
N ALA A 46 5.08 12.08 -17.43
CA ALA A 46 5.22 13.54 -17.49
C ALA A 46 6.37 14.01 -18.42
N GLY A 47 7.05 13.10 -19.11
CA GLY A 47 8.10 13.42 -20.08
C GLY A 47 9.29 14.16 -19.52
N GLY A 48 9.63 14.01 -18.23
CA GLY A 48 10.73 14.72 -17.58
C GLY A 48 10.48 16.23 -17.38
N ALA A 49 9.23 16.68 -17.45
CA ALA A 49 8.88 18.08 -17.29
C ALA A 49 9.28 18.63 -15.92
N ALA A 50 9.71 19.89 -15.86
CA ALA A 50 10.15 20.53 -14.60
C ALA A 50 9.09 20.53 -13.49
N TRP A 51 7.81 20.47 -13.83
CA TRP A 51 6.68 20.40 -12.91
C TRP A 51 6.32 18.96 -12.46
N ALA A 52 6.90 17.92 -13.06
CA ALA A 52 6.51 16.52 -12.83
C ALA A 52 6.59 16.12 -11.35
N THR A 53 7.69 16.46 -10.67
CA THR A 53 7.84 16.18 -9.23
C THR A 53 6.81 16.94 -8.40
N LEU A 54 6.49 18.17 -8.76
CA LEU A 54 5.45 18.96 -8.08
C LEU A 54 4.07 18.31 -8.26
N ALA A 55 3.73 17.85 -9.46
CA ALA A 55 2.48 17.13 -9.73
C ALA A 55 2.38 15.84 -8.90
N TRP A 56 3.48 15.07 -8.82
CA TRP A 56 3.54 13.87 -7.98
C TRP A 56 3.30 14.18 -6.49
N THR A 57 4.04 15.13 -5.94
CA THR A 57 3.90 15.50 -4.51
C THR A 57 2.54 16.12 -4.21
N THR A 58 1.96 16.89 -5.14
CA THR A 58 0.60 17.43 -5.02
C THR A 58 -0.43 16.30 -4.99
N THR A 59 -0.27 15.27 -5.81
CA THR A 59 -1.14 14.09 -5.80
C THR A 59 -1.13 13.40 -4.45
N GLN A 60 0.05 13.18 -3.88
CA GLN A 60 0.19 12.57 -2.54
C GLN A 60 -0.35 13.47 -1.43
N ALA A 61 -0.18 14.79 -1.55
CA ALA A 61 -0.73 15.76 -0.60
C ALA A 61 -2.27 15.75 -0.61
N ILE A 62 -2.90 15.69 -1.80
CA ILE A 62 -4.37 15.61 -1.93
C ILE A 62 -4.88 14.33 -1.27
N ALA A 63 -4.26 13.18 -1.52
CA ALA A 63 -4.62 11.92 -0.88
C ALA A 63 -4.49 12.01 0.65
N SER A 64 -3.40 12.56 1.15
CA SER A 64 -3.14 12.73 2.58
C SER A 64 -4.16 13.64 3.26
N ILE A 65 -4.54 14.75 2.62
CA ILE A 65 -5.59 15.64 3.10
C ILE A 65 -6.93 14.92 3.17
N ALA A 66 -7.29 14.15 2.14
CA ALA A 66 -8.51 13.37 2.12
C ALA A 66 -8.55 12.33 3.24
N ILE A 67 -7.44 11.63 3.49
CA ILE A 67 -7.28 10.68 4.61
C ILE A 67 -7.48 11.42 5.94
N MET A 68 -6.80 12.53 6.15
CA MET A 68 -6.89 13.33 7.39
C MET A 68 -8.32 13.78 7.68
N LEU A 69 -9.04 14.24 6.66
CA LEU A 69 -10.44 14.72 6.81
C LEU A 69 -11.43 13.58 7.09
N THR A 70 -11.14 12.37 6.63
CA THR A 70 -12.06 11.23 6.74
C THR A 70 -11.71 10.27 7.89
N ALA A 71 -10.46 10.22 8.34
CA ALA A 71 -9.98 9.23 9.30
C ALA A 71 -10.81 9.15 10.59
N ALA A 72 -11.11 10.30 11.21
CA ALA A 72 -11.87 10.33 12.47
C ALA A 72 -13.31 9.82 12.28
N SER A 73 -13.99 10.21 11.21
CA SER A 73 -15.37 9.80 10.92
C SER A 73 -15.45 8.31 10.51
N VAL A 74 -14.50 7.84 9.71
CA VAL A 74 -14.41 6.43 9.30
C VAL A 74 -14.08 5.55 10.51
N GLY A 75 -13.13 5.96 11.36
CA GLY A 75 -12.79 5.24 12.60
C GLY A 75 -13.98 5.14 13.55
N ALA A 76 -14.63 6.26 13.85
CA ALA A 76 -15.81 6.28 14.73
C ALA A 76 -16.97 5.43 14.17
N TRP A 77 -17.16 5.42 12.86
CA TRP A 77 -18.17 4.58 12.22
C TRP A 77 -17.82 3.10 12.33
N ALA A 78 -16.55 2.75 12.11
CA ALA A 78 -16.05 1.38 12.21
C ALA A 78 -16.24 0.81 13.63
N ASP A 79 -15.91 1.60 14.64
CA ASP A 79 -16.03 1.19 16.04
C ASP A 79 -17.50 1.01 16.46
N ARG A 80 -18.37 1.94 16.08
CA ARG A 80 -19.81 1.87 16.41
C ARG A 80 -20.53 0.66 15.81
N HIS A 81 -20.12 0.22 14.62
CA HIS A 81 -20.80 -0.85 13.89
C HIS A 81 -20.06 -2.18 13.93
N GLY A 82 -18.89 -2.26 14.55
CA GLY A 82 -18.07 -3.48 14.58
C GLY A 82 -17.59 -3.94 13.20
N ASN A 83 -17.51 -3.04 12.21
CA ASN A 83 -17.30 -3.36 10.80
C ASN A 83 -15.85 -3.12 10.32
N LYS A 84 -14.85 -3.08 11.23
CA LYS A 84 -13.44 -2.84 10.87
C LYS A 84 -12.95 -3.75 9.74
N LYS A 85 -13.23 -5.06 9.81
CA LYS A 85 -12.82 -6.03 8.78
C LYS A 85 -13.44 -5.76 7.40
N LYS A 86 -14.71 -5.34 7.36
CA LYS A 86 -15.37 -5.01 6.10
C LYS A 86 -14.79 -3.74 5.48
N LEU A 87 -14.51 -2.73 6.29
CA LEU A 87 -13.85 -1.51 5.83
C LEU A 87 -12.43 -1.80 5.32
N LEU A 88 -11.68 -2.63 6.05
CA LEU A 88 -10.35 -3.07 5.62
C LEU A 88 -10.40 -3.76 4.26
N ALA A 89 -11.37 -4.66 4.04
CA ALA A 89 -11.56 -5.30 2.74
C ALA A 89 -11.91 -4.30 1.62
N ILE A 90 -12.77 -3.31 1.90
CA ILE A 90 -13.12 -2.27 0.93
C ILE A 90 -11.90 -1.43 0.56
N THR A 91 -11.11 -1.01 1.54
CA THR A 91 -9.89 -0.22 1.29
C THR A 91 -8.84 -1.02 0.55
N THR A 92 -8.68 -2.30 0.88
CA THR A 92 -7.78 -3.21 0.15
C THR A 92 -8.20 -3.36 -1.31
N VAL A 93 -9.46 -3.70 -1.57
CA VAL A 93 -9.98 -3.84 -2.94
C VAL A 93 -9.85 -2.54 -3.72
N GLY A 94 -10.15 -1.40 -3.09
CA GLY A 94 -10.00 -0.09 -3.72
C GLY A 94 -8.55 0.22 -4.11
N CYS A 95 -7.60 -0.04 -3.21
CA CYS A 95 -6.18 0.15 -3.49
C CYS A 95 -5.67 -0.79 -4.59
N VAL A 96 -6.00 -2.08 -4.49
CA VAL A 96 -5.62 -3.10 -5.49
C VAL A 96 -6.18 -2.75 -6.87
N ALA A 97 -7.47 -2.40 -6.94
CA ALA A 97 -8.11 -2.04 -8.21
C ALA A 97 -7.47 -0.78 -8.84
N ALA A 98 -7.27 0.28 -8.06
CA ALA A 98 -6.63 1.49 -8.55
C ALA A 98 -5.17 1.24 -8.99
N THR A 99 -4.43 0.41 -8.25
CA THR A 99 -3.06 -0.01 -8.61
C THR A 99 -3.04 -0.83 -9.90
N ALA A 100 -3.99 -1.75 -10.07
CA ALA A 100 -4.11 -2.53 -11.30
C ALA A 100 -4.45 -1.65 -12.52
N LEU A 101 -5.27 -0.61 -12.32
CA LEU A 101 -5.62 0.35 -13.37
C LEU A 101 -4.42 1.19 -13.84
N LEU A 102 -3.34 1.32 -13.05
CA LEU A 102 -2.09 1.95 -13.49
C LEU A 102 -1.43 1.21 -14.67
N TYR A 103 -1.85 -0.01 -14.96
CA TYR A 103 -1.44 -0.75 -16.15
C TYR A 103 -1.73 -0.01 -17.46
N TRP A 104 -2.80 0.77 -17.51
CA TRP A 104 -3.19 1.51 -18.73
C TRP A 104 -2.58 2.91 -18.82
N VAL A 105 -1.72 3.30 -17.87
CA VAL A 105 -1.08 4.62 -17.87
C VAL A 105 0.16 4.60 -18.76
N GLY A 106 0.12 5.42 -19.82
CA GLY A 106 1.23 5.63 -20.75
C GLY A 106 1.78 7.06 -20.75
N PRO A 107 2.71 7.36 -21.69
CA PRO A 107 3.27 8.69 -21.86
C PRO A 107 2.17 9.73 -22.11
N GLY A 108 2.17 10.83 -21.37
CA GLY A 108 1.18 11.92 -21.49
C GLY A 108 -0.08 11.74 -20.65
N ASP A 109 -0.36 10.55 -20.09
CA ASP A 109 -1.56 10.28 -19.27
C ASP A 109 -1.45 10.82 -17.83
N VAL A 110 -0.94 12.06 -17.70
CA VAL A 110 -0.63 12.66 -16.41
C VAL A 110 -1.84 12.72 -15.48
N VAL A 111 -2.99 13.19 -15.99
CA VAL A 111 -4.21 13.35 -15.19
C VAL A 111 -4.74 12.00 -14.75
N LEU A 112 -4.76 11.00 -15.63
CA LEU A 112 -5.18 9.63 -15.31
C LEU A 112 -4.28 9.04 -14.21
N ALA A 113 -2.95 9.17 -14.37
CA ALA A 113 -1.98 8.71 -13.37
C ALA A 113 -2.21 9.36 -12.01
N MET A 114 -2.35 10.70 -11.98
CA MET A 114 -2.59 11.44 -10.76
C MET A 114 -3.89 11.01 -10.06
N CYS A 115 -4.98 10.85 -10.81
CA CYS A 115 -6.25 10.38 -10.26
C CYS A 115 -6.15 8.98 -9.66
N LEU A 116 -5.57 8.03 -10.40
CA LEU A 116 -5.42 6.65 -9.95
C LEU A 116 -4.48 6.54 -8.73
N VAL A 117 -3.35 7.26 -8.74
CA VAL A 117 -2.43 7.29 -7.59
C VAL A 117 -3.09 7.95 -6.37
N ALA A 118 -3.84 9.05 -6.54
CA ALA A 118 -4.56 9.69 -5.44
C ALA A 118 -5.60 8.74 -4.82
N ILE A 119 -6.37 8.03 -5.65
CA ILE A 119 -7.35 7.04 -5.20
C ILE A 119 -6.66 5.87 -4.49
N ALA A 120 -5.61 5.31 -5.08
CA ALA A 120 -4.87 4.19 -4.49
C ALA A 120 -4.25 4.59 -3.15
N SER A 121 -3.60 5.77 -3.08
CA SER A 121 -3.00 6.30 -1.84
C SER A 121 -4.05 6.60 -0.77
N PHE A 122 -5.23 7.09 -1.14
CA PHE A 122 -6.34 7.29 -0.21
C PHE A 122 -6.81 5.97 0.41
N PHE A 123 -7.03 4.95 -0.41
CA PHE A 123 -7.43 3.63 0.10
C PHE A 123 -6.32 2.96 0.91
N PHE A 124 -5.07 3.07 0.46
CA PHE A 124 -3.90 2.58 1.19
C PHE A 124 -3.83 3.18 2.60
N GLY A 125 -3.78 4.52 2.72
CA GLY A 125 -3.65 5.17 4.01
C GLY A 125 -4.89 5.01 4.90
N SER A 126 -6.10 4.89 4.31
CA SER A 126 -7.29 4.53 5.06
C SER A 126 -7.21 3.11 5.61
N GLY A 127 -6.68 2.15 4.84
CA GLY A 127 -6.39 0.79 5.29
C GLY A 127 -5.39 0.74 6.42
N GLU A 128 -4.30 1.52 6.33
CA GLU A 128 -3.29 1.68 7.39
C GLU A 128 -3.90 2.13 8.71
N ASN A 129 -4.78 3.15 8.67
CA ASN A 129 -5.46 3.62 9.87
C ASN A 129 -6.38 2.55 10.48
N ILE A 130 -7.06 1.76 9.65
CA ILE A 130 -7.97 0.70 10.11
C ILE A 130 -7.18 -0.48 10.69
N ILE A 131 -6.10 -0.92 10.04
CA ILE A 131 -5.29 -2.04 10.54
C ILE A 131 -4.56 -1.68 11.83
N ALA A 132 -4.11 -0.43 11.97
CA ALA A 132 -3.52 0.08 13.20
C ALA A 132 -4.51 0.04 14.39
N ALA A 133 -5.81 0.25 14.13
CA ALA A 133 -6.85 0.19 15.16
C ALA A 133 -7.13 -1.22 15.72
N PHE A 134 -6.55 -2.28 15.13
CA PHE A 134 -6.59 -3.63 15.71
C PHE A 134 -5.46 -3.89 16.72
N LEU A 135 -4.39 -3.11 16.70
CA LEU A 135 -3.22 -3.36 17.54
C LEU A 135 -3.54 -3.41 19.06
N PRO A 136 -4.37 -2.50 19.63
CA PRO A 136 -4.76 -2.59 21.04
C PRO A 136 -5.63 -3.82 21.37
N GLU A 137 -6.28 -4.42 20.38
CA GLU A 137 -7.05 -5.64 20.55
C GLU A 137 -6.16 -6.90 20.56
N LEU A 138 -4.96 -6.81 20.00
CA LEU A 138 -4.02 -7.93 19.81
C LEU A 138 -2.93 -8.01 20.87
N ALA A 139 -2.50 -6.88 21.42
CA ALA A 139 -1.38 -6.78 22.34
C ALA A 139 -1.81 -6.29 23.71
N GLY A 140 -1.14 -6.75 24.78
CA GLY A 140 -1.26 -6.13 26.10
C GLY A 140 -0.67 -4.71 26.08
N ASP A 141 -1.20 -3.82 26.91
CA ASP A 141 -0.83 -2.39 26.93
C ASP A 141 0.67 -2.11 26.99
N GLU A 142 1.42 -2.94 27.73
CA GLU A 142 2.88 -2.80 27.88
C GLU A 142 3.68 -3.39 26.70
N ASP A 143 3.06 -4.22 25.87
CA ASP A 143 3.71 -4.93 24.76
C ASP A 143 3.29 -4.43 23.36
N LEU A 144 2.48 -3.36 23.27
CA LEU A 144 2.04 -2.74 22.00
C LEU A 144 3.21 -2.47 21.05
N GLY A 145 4.29 -1.87 21.56
CA GLY A 145 5.48 -1.56 20.76
C GLY A 145 6.17 -2.81 20.19
N LYS A 146 6.15 -3.92 20.93
CA LYS A 146 6.75 -5.17 20.49
C LYS A 146 5.95 -5.82 19.36
N VAL A 147 4.63 -5.90 19.52
CA VAL A 147 3.74 -6.46 18.48
C VAL A 147 3.73 -5.58 17.24
N SER A 148 3.69 -4.25 17.41
CA SER A 148 3.85 -3.31 16.30
C SER A 148 5.17 -3.51 15.56
N GLY A 149 6.29 -3.70 16.27
CA GLY A 149 7.58 -3.99 15.68
C GLY A 149 7.61 -5.27 14.83
N TRP A 150 6.85 -6.31 15.22
CA TRP A 150 6.70 -7.51 14.41
C TRP A 150 5.97 -7.21 13.08
N GLY A 151 4.86 -6.46 13.12
CA GLY A 151 4.14 -6.05 11.90
C GLY A 151 5.05 -5.29 10.95
N TRP A 152 5.70 -4.25 11.43
CA TRP A 152 6.65 -3.46 10.64
C TRP A 152 7.76 -4.30 10.00
N SER A 153 8.32 -5.25 10.75
CA SER A 153 9.35 -6.15 10.24
C SER A 153 8.83 -6.99 9.07
N TRP A 154 7.62 -7.52 9.20
CA TRP A 154 6.95 -8.26 8.13
C TRP A 154 6.58 -7.36 6.95
N GLY A 155 6.12 -6.14 7.20
CA GLY A 155 5.86 -5.15 6.18
C GLY A 155 7.08 -4.88 5.31
N TYR A 156 8.24 -4.63 5.92
CA TYR A 156 9.50 -4.46 5.16
C TYR A 156 9.84 -5.67 4.30
N LEU A 157 9.69 -6.89 4.83
CA LEU A 157 9.93 -8.11 4.06
C LEU A 157 8.95 -8.22 2.88
N GLY A 158 7.68 -7.87 3.07
CA GLY A 158 6.67 -7.87 2.03
C GLY A 158 6.97 -6.86 0.93
N GLY A 159 7.23 -5.61 1.30
CA GLY A 159 7.62 -4.56 0.35
C GLY A 159 8.86 -4.92 -0.46
N MET A 160 9.90 -5.45 0.19
CA MET A 160 11.12 -5.89 -0.48
C MET A 160 10.88 -7.11 -1.38
N SER A 161 10.03 -8.05 -0.98
CA SER A 161 9.68 -9.20 -1.80
C SER A 161 8.97 -8.79 -3.07
N CYS A 162 7.96 -7.91 -2.98
CA CYS A 162 7.28 -7.37 -4.14
C CYS A 162 8.21 -6.57 -5.04
N LEU A 163 9.04 -5.70 -4.46
CA LEU A 163 10.04 -4.93 -5.21
C LEU A 163 11.01 -5.88 -5.94
N GLY A 164 11.48 -6.94 -5.29
CA GLY A 164 12.34 -7.95 -5.89
C GLY A 164 11.70 -8.64 -7.08
N LEU A 165 10.41 -9.02 -6.98
CA LEU A 165 9.64 -9.59 -8.09
C LEU A 165 9.51 -8.60 -9.25
N CYS A 166 9.18 -7.35 -8.96
CA CYS A 166 9.09 -6.29 -9.97
C CYS A 166 10.44 -6.03 -10.64
N LEU A 167 11.53 -5.99 -9.87
CA LEU A 167 12.89 -5.81 -10.42
C LEU A 167 13.31 -7.00 -11.29
N ALA A 168 13.02 -8.22 -10.88
CA ALA A 168 13.30 -9.42 -11.71
C ALA A 168 12.55 -9.34 -13.04
N TRP A 169 11.27 -8.93 -13.02
CA TRP A 169 10.50 -8.68 -14.23
C TRP A 169 11.13 -7.59 -15.11
N ILE A 170 11.49 -6.43 -14.53
CA ILE A 170 12.10 -5.31 -15.26
C ILE A 170 13.42 -5.70 -15.90
N VAL A 171 14.28 -6.44 -15.18
CA VAL A 171 15.57 -6.91 -15.72
C VAL A 171 15.36 -7.86 -16.89
N ALA A 172 14.43 -8.81 -16.76
CA ALA A 172 14.09 -9.73 -17.85
C ALA A 172 13.51 -9.01 -19.07
N ALA A 173 12.62 -8.01 -18.86
CA ALA A 173 12.03 -7.22 -19.93
C ALA A 173 13.07 -6.36 -20.65
N LYS A 174 13.97 -5.71 -19.91
CA LYS A 174 15.11 -4.98 -20.48
C LYS A 174 16.04 -5.89 -21.30
N GLY A 175 16.26 -7.11 -20.83
CA GLY A 175 17.05 -8.11 -21.57
C GLY A 175 16.40 -8.50 -22.92
N ARG A 176 15.08 -8.35 -23.06
CA ARG A 176 14.34 -8.50 -24.32
C ARG A 176 14.30 -7.24 -25.18
N GLY A 177 14.90 -6.13 -24.72
CA GLY A 177 14.88 -4.85 -25.42
C GLY A 177 13.61 -4.01 -25.21
N GLU A 178 12.78 -4.37 -24.21
CA GLU A 178 11.56 -3.61 -23.90
C GLU A 178 11.86 -2.28 -23.21
N GLY A 179 11.03 -1.25 -23.50
CA GLY A 179 11.10 0.06 -22.86
C GLY A 179 10.29 0.15 -21.57
N ALA A 180 10.49 1.24 -20.82
CA ALA A 180 9.78 1.49 -19.56
C ALA A 180 8.25 1.50 -19.72
N GLU A 181 7.76 1.92 -20.87
CA GLU A 181 6.34 1.95 -21.25
C GLU A 181 5.68 0.56 -21.29
N SER A 182 6.48 -0.49 -21.52
CA SER A 182 6.01 -1.88 -21.53
C SER A 182 6.13 -2.52 -20.13
N PHE A 183 7.29 -2.42 -19.48
CA PHE A 183 7.54 -3.21 -18.29
C PHE A 183 7.04 -2.57 -16.99
N VAL A 184 6.92 -1.23 -16.90
CA VAL A 184 6.42 -0.59 -15.67
C VAL A 184 4.93 -0.82 -15.47
N PRO A 185 4.05 -0.65 -16.48
CA PRO A 185 2.65 -1.03 -16.34
C PRO A 185 2.45 -2.48 -15.87
N ALA A 186 3.20 -3.43 -16.44
CA ALA A 186 3.14 -4.83 -16.01
C ALA A 186 3.62 -5.02 -14.55
N ALA A 187 4.62 -4.25 -14.10
CA ALA A 187 5.04 -4.26 -12.70
C ALA A 187 3.93 -3.77 -11.75
N MET A 188 3.06 -2.87 -12.19
CA MET A 188 1.89 -2.44 -11.40
C MET A 188 0.86 -3.56 -11.24
N LEU A 189 0.67 -4.40 -12.27
CA LEU A 189 -0.16 -5.60 -12.13
C LEU A 189 0.46 -6.61 -11.16
N ILE A 190 1.78 -6.83 -11.22
CA ILE A 190 2.48 -7.69 -10.26
C ILE A 190 2.24 -7.18 -8.84
N THR A 191 2.37 -5.87 -8.61
CA THR A 191 2.13 -5.24 -7.31
C THR A 191 0.69 -5.44 -6.84
N ALA A 192 -0.29 -5.21 -7.72
CA ALA A 192 -1.71 -5.37 -7.40
C ALA A 192 -2.05 -6.83 -7.05
N VAL A 193 -1.54 -7.80 -7.83
CA VAL A 193 -1.74 -9.23 -7.56
C VAL A 193 -1.05 -9.64 -6.27
N PHE A 194 0.19 -9.19 -6.04
CA PHE A 194 0.90 -9.47 -4.79
C PHE A 194 0.09 -8.99 -3.58
N PHE A 195 -0.41 -7.76 -3.60
CA PHE A 195 -1.23 -7.21 -2.51
C PHE A 195 -2.55 -7.95 -2.35
N ALA A 196 -3.15 -8.44 -3.42
CA ALA A 196 -4.43 -9.16 -3.37
C ALA A 196 -4.31 -10.60 -2.81
N VAL A 197 -3.13 -11.24 -2.93
CA VAL A 197 -2.95 -12.68 -2.69
C VAL A 197 -2.12 -12.96 -1.43
N ALA A 198 -1.18 -12.07 -1.09
CA ALA A 198 -0.32 -12.25 0.08
C ALA A 198 -1.05 -11.90 1.39
#